data_a8e32cd266bea62d2291a197890046fe
#
_entry.id   a8e32cd266bea62d2291a197890046fe
#
_cell.length_a   1.000
_cell.length_b   1.000
_cell.length_c   1.000
_cell.angle_alpha   90.00
_cell.angle_beta   90.00
_cell.angle_gamma   90.00
#
_symmetry.space_group_name_H-M   'P 1'
#
loop_
_entity.id
_entity.type
_entity.pdbx_description
1 polymer ?
#
loop_
_entity_poly.entity_id
_entity_poly.type
_entity_poly.pdbx_seq_one_letter_code
_entity_poly.pdbx_strand_id
1 'polypeptide(L)'
;MRIVVCDDDSFMREMVESLVRSAGHEVLGVADTTAAAVGLIQAGRPEAVVLDLSLGFNTDFDIIDAASSVGARAIVFTRNADADILARYAVAPAVVAKPDLEALEQVLLRLDRDETVHEVVEHDRRRKPARAADGPIPTGLSDAQAFFEAINGAQADDALVGLDVPAGAEAVADEVGRRLRDTDRVLLMLPRAVRVFLPGGGDEGVASVLERIRSIQVVTSDCQVASVIVRAGEHGADAFERLKREGELHPL
;
A
#
# COMPACT_ATOMS: atom_id res chain seq x y z
N MET A 1 -13.95 -11.52 1.97
CA MET A 1 -14.11 -11.12 3.41
C MET A 1 -14.31 -9.61 3.52
N ARG A 2 -14.92 -9.15 4.63
CA ARG A 2 -14.98 -7.72 5.03
C ARG A 2 -13.88 -7.44 6.03
N ILE A 3 -13.03 -6.47 5.74
CA ILE A 3 -11.76 -6.25 6.45
C ILE A 3 -11.67 -4.81 6.94
N VAL A 4 -11.13 -4.60 8.15
CA VAL A 4 -10.70 -3.31 8.68
C VAL A 4 -9.18 -3.26 8.64
N VAL A 5 -8.60 -2.14 8.20
CA VAL A 5 -7.15 -1.91 8.12
C VAL A 5 -6.74 -0.86 9.15
N CYS A 6 -5.77 -1.19 10.00
CA CYS A 6 -5.32 -0.35 11.09
C CYS A 6 -3.80 -0.13 11.00
N ASP A 7 -3.36 1.09 10.70
CA ASP A 7 -1.96 1.45 10.52
C ASP A 7 -1.80 2.96 10.75
N ASP A 8 -0.84 3.43 11.51
CA ASP A 8 -0.57 4.87 11.72
C ASP A 8 0.15 5.50 10.53
N ASP A 9 0.94 4.70 9.80
CA ASP A 9 1.59 5.11 8.56
C ASP A 9 0.53 5.15 7.43
N SER A 10 0.20 6.35 6.97
CA SER A 10 -0.84 6.53 5.95
C SER A 10 -0.48 5.90 4.61
N PHE A 11 0.81 5.86 4.25
CA PHE A 11 1.28 5.18 3.05
C PHE A 11 1.06 3.66 3.14
N MET A 12 1.48 3.05 4.25
CA MET A 12 1.25 1.61 4.47
C MET A 12 -0.24 1.29 4.53
N ARG A 13 -1.03 2.13 5.16
CA ARG A 13 -2.49 1.98 5.24
C ARG A 13 -3.13 1.94 3.85
N GLU A 14 -2.75 2.86 2.95
CA GLU A 14 -3.23 2.87 1.57
C GLU A 14 -2.76 1.64 0.77
N MET A 15 -1.51 1.23 0.98
CA MET A 15 -0.96 0.04 0.33
C MET A 15 -1.74 -1.21 0.74
N VAL A 16 -1.98 -1.40 2.04
CA VAL A 16 -2.76 -2.53 2.55
C VAL A 16 -4.21 -2.46 2.11
N GLU A 17 -4.82 -1.26 2.08
CA GLU A 17 -6.18 -1.07 1.55
C GLU A 17 -6.27 -1.50 0.08
N SER A 18 -5.32 -1.05 -0.75
CA SER A 18 -5.24 -1.43 -2.16
C SER A 18 -5.05 -2.94 -2.34
N LEU A 19 -4.18 -3.54 -1.53
CA LEU A 19 -3.96 -4.98 -1.51
C LEU A 19 -5.23 -5.76 -1.20
N VAL A 20 -5.92 -5.39 -0.12
CA VAL A 20 -7.18 -6.03 0.30
C VAL A 20 -8.22 -5.98 -0.82
N ARG A 21 -8.35 -4.84 -1.50
CA ARG A 21 -9.28 -4.68 -2.64
C ARG A 21 -8.86 -5.51 -3.84
N SER A 22 -7.57 -5.54 -4.20
CA SER A 22 -7.06 -6.33 -5.32
C SER A 22 -7.21 -7.83 -5.11
N ALA A 23 -7.12 -8.29 -3.86
CA ALA A 23 -7.39 -9.67 -3.47
C ALA A 23 -8.90 -10.04 -3.47
N GLY A 24 -9.77 -9.12 -3.88
CA GLY A 24 -11.21 -9.35 -3.99
C GLY A 24 -11.98 -9.21 -2.67
N HIS A 25 -11.40 -8.54 -1.68
CA HIS A 25 -12.04 -8.33 -0.38
C HIS A 25 -12.62 -6.91 -0.25
N GLU A 26 -13.56 -6.74 0.66
CA GLU A 26 -14.19 -5.44 0.97
C GLU A 26 -13.45 -4.77 2.14
N VAL A 27 -13.01 -3.51 1.97
CA VAL A 27 -12.50 -2.69 3.06
C VAL A 27 -13.67 -1.93 3.69
N LEU A 28 -14.03 -2.30 4.93
CA LEU A 28 -15.08 -1.63 5.70
C LEU A 28 -14.66 -0.26 6.19
N GLY A 29 -13.37 -0.07 6.41
CA GLY A 29 -12.80 1.20 6.83
C GLY A 29 -11.33 1.07 7.16
N VAL A 30 -10.69 2.22 7.31
CA VAL A 30 -9.28 2.35 7.69
C VAL A 30 -9.16 3.18 8.96
N ALA A 31 -8.21 2.86 9.82
CA ALA A 31 -7.98 3.56 11.09
C ALA A 31 -6.49 3.87 11.28
N ASP A 32 -6.21 5.04 11.81
CA ASP A 32 -4.89 5.52 12.19
C ASP A 32 -4.69 5.62 13.70
N THR A 33 -5.73 5.29 14.45
CA THR A 33 -5.73 5.30 15.93
C THR A 33 -6.49 4.10 16.47
N THR A 34 -6.12 3.65 17.66
CA THR A 34 -6.79 2.56 18.37
C THR A 34 -8.29 2.83 18.55
N ALA A 35 -8.66 4.05 18.94
CA ALA A 35 -10.07 4.40 19.17
C ALA A 35 -10.91 4.30 17.90
N ALA A 36 -10.37 4.77 16.75
CA ALA A 36 -11.02 4.65 15.45
C ALA A 36 -11.14 3.18 15.01
N ALA A 37 -10.07 2.38 15.21
CA ALA A 37 -10.05 0.96 14.91
C ALA A 37 -11.14 0.19 15.68
N VAL A 38 -11.18 0.36 17.02
CA VAL A 38 -12.19 -0.28 17.87
C VAL A 38 -13.61 0.13 17.46
N GLY A 39 -13.84 1.42 17.16
CA GLY A 39 -15.14 1.90 16.69
C GLY A 39 -15.57 1.25 15.39
N LEU A 40 -14.66 1.15 14.40
CA LEU A 40 -14.93 0.48 13.11
C LEU A 40 -15.22 -1.02 13.29
N ILE A 41 -14.45 -1.71 14.15
CA ILE A 41 -14.63 -3.13 14.41
C ILE A 41 -15.99 -3.41 15.05
N GLN A 42 -16.34 -2.65 16.09
CA GLN A 42 -17.60 -2.83 16.80
C GLN A 42 -18.83 -2.54 15.92
N ALA A 43 -18.77 -1.46 15.13
CA ALA A 43 -19.85 -1.06 14.24
C ALA A 43 -19.97 -1.94 12.98
N GLY A 44 -18.81 -2.25 12.37
CA GLY A 44 -18.76 -2.95 11.08
C GLY A 44 -18.79 -4.47 11.19
N ARG A 45 -18.41 -5.03 12.35
CA ARG A 45 -18.26 -6.48 12.58
C ARG A 45 -17.52 -7.15 11.41
N PRO A 46 -16.25 -6.81 11.17
CA PRO A 46 -15.45 -7.39 10.09
C PRO A 46 -15.24 -8.89 10.28
N GLU A 47 -14.80 -9.57 9.24
CA GLU A 47 -14.37 -10.97 9.29
C GLU A 47 -12.87 -11.08 9.60
N ALA A 48 -12.10 -10.02 9.24
CA ALA A 48 -10.70 -9.91 9.59
C ALA A 48 -10.28 -8.45 9.87
N VAL A 49 -9.19 -8.29 10.61
CA VAL A 49 -8.55 -7.00 10.90
C VAL A 49 -7.07 -7.13 10.58
N VAL A 50 -6.54 -6.25 9.73
CA VAL A 50 -5.09 -6.12 9.53
C VAL A 50 -4.61 -5.01 10.45
N LEU A 51 -3.68 -5.33 11.34
CA LEU A 51 -3.26 -4.48 12.45
C LEU A 51 -1.75 -4.25 12.45
N ASP A 52 -1.31 -2.98 12.37
CA ASP A 52 0.04 -2.60 12.80
C ASP A 52 0.11 -2.41 14.31
N LEU A 53 1.21 -2.88 14.92
CA LEU A 53 1.46 -2.73 16.36
C LEU A 53 1.97 -1.33 16.76
N SER A 54 2.18 -0.43 15.79
CA SER A 54 2.64 0.95 16.05
C SER A 54 1.52 1.94 16.40
N LEU A 55 0.25 1.52 16.38
CA LEU A 55 -0.93 2.39 16.59
C LEU A 55 -1.04 3.04 17.96
N GLY A 56 -0.16 2.70 18.91
CA GLY A 56 -0.12 3.33 20.24
C GLY A 56 0.55 2.46 21.29
N PHE A 57 1.15 3.08 22.29
CA PHE A 57 1.79 2.38 23.40
C PHE A 57 0.77 1.52 24.18
N ASN A 58 0.92 0.20 24.13
CA ASN A 58 0.13 -0.82 24.86
C ASN A 58 -1.37 -0.91 24.53
N THR A 59 -1.85 -0.33 23.44
CA THR A 59 -3.28 -0.34 23.07
C THR A 59 -3.63 -1.35 21.99
N ASP A 60 -2.65 -2.12 21.50
CA ASP A 60 -2.84 -3.12 20.45
C ASP A 60 -3.77 -4.26 20.92
N PHE A 61 -3.72 -4.59 22.21
CA PHE A 61 -4.62 -5.58 22.79
C PHE A 61 -6.09 -5.16 22.74
N ASP A 62 -6.40 -3.87 22.88
CA ASP A 62 -7.77 -3.36 22.78
C ASP A 62 -8.37 -3.64 21.41
N ILE A 63 -7.55 -3.56 20.34
CA ILE A 63 -7.98 -3.87 18.97
C ILE A 63 -8.18 -5.38 18.78
N ILE A 64 -7.27 -6.19 19.31
CA ILE A 64 -7.36 -7.66 19.24
C ILE A 64 -8.58 -8.15 20.05
N ASP A 65 -8.80 -7.59 21.22
CA ASP A 65 -9.96 -7.91 22.07
C ASP A 65 -11.27 -7.49 21.39
N ALA A 66 -11.29 -6.31 20.76
CA ALA A 66 -12.44 -5.87 19.98
C ALA A 66 -12.71 -6.79 18.80
N ALA A 67 -11.67 -7.19 18.04
CA ALA A 67 -11.77 -8.14 16.95
C ALA A 67 -12.32 -9.49 17.43
N SER A 68 -11.74 -10.03 18.51
CA SER A 68 -12.19 -11.28 19.13
C SER A 68 -13.64 -11.23 19.58
N SER A 69 -14.08 -10.10 20.16
CA SER A 69 -15.45 -9.92 20.66
C SER A 69 -16.52 -10.00 19.57
N VAL A 70 -16.15 -9.69 18.34
CA VAL A 70 -17.04 -9.78 17.18
C VAL A 70 -16.79 -11.02 16.31
N GLY A 71 -15.82 -11.87 16.69
CA GLY A 71 -15.44 -13.08 15.96
C GLY A 71 -14.53 -12.81 14.75
N ALA A 72 -13.92 -11.62 14.67
CA ALA A 72 -12.99 -11.29 13.62
C ALA A 72 -11.58 -11.87 13.88
N ARG A 73 -10.88 -12.23 12.81
CA ARG A 73 -9.51 -12.73 12.85
C ARG A 73 -8.52 -11.56 12.76
N ALA A 74 -7.63 -11.40 13.73
CA ALA A 74 -6.61 -10.36 13.72
C ALA A 74 -5.34 -10.86 13.01
N ILE A 75 -4.88 -10.15 11.99
CA ILE A 75 -3.62 -10.36 11.28
C ILE A 75 -2.69 -9.22 11.69
N VAL A 76 -1.60 -9.56 12.35
CA VAL A 76 -0.58 -8.57 12.74
C VAL A 76 0.35 -8.35 11.55
N PHE A 77 0.48 -7.10 11.11
CA PHE A 77 1.38 -6.68 10.03
C PHE A 77 2.29 -5.57 10.54
N THR A 78 3.49 -5.92 10.97
CA THR A 78 4.35 -5.02 11.74
C THR A 78 5.81 -5.04 11.30
N ARG A 79 6.53 -3.93 11.52
CA ARG A 79 7.99 -3.84 11.29
C ARG A 79 8.78 -4.63 12.34
N ASN A 80 8.23 -4.83 13.50
CA ASN A 80 8.89 -5.46 14.64
C ASN A 80 8.29 -6.86 14.91
N ALA A 81 8.63 -7.82 14.06
CA ALA A 81 8.20 -9.22 14.18
C ALA A 81 9.28 -10.06 14.89
N ASP A 82 9.74 -9.61 16.08
CA ASP A 82 10.67 -10.40 16.89
C ASP A 82 9.98 -11.52 17.68
N ALA A 83 10.77 -12.44 18.24
CA ALA A 83 10.25 -13.61 18.93
C ALA A 83 9.38 -13.25 20.16
N ASP A 84 9.66 -12.12 20.83
CA ASP A 84 8.89 -11.68 21.99
C ASP A 84 7.52 -11.13 21.55
N ILE A 85 7.48 -10.40 20.45
CA ILE A 85 6.23 -9.94 19.81
C ILE A 85 5.40 -11.15 19.39
N LEU A 86 6.02 -12.12 18.72
CA LEU A 86 5.35 -13.33 18.28
C LEU A 86 4.72 -14.12 19.44
N ALA A 87 5.45 -14.25 20.57
CA ALA A 87 4.94 -14.90 21.76
C ALA A 87 3.75 -14.15 22.38
N ARG A 88 3.77 -12.80 22.36
CA ARG A 88 2.70 -11.97 22.89
C ARG A 88 1.42 -12.02 22.06
N TYR A 89 1.55 -12.16 20.75
CA TYR A 89 0.43 -12.20 19.80
C TYR A 89 0.13 -13.60 19.27
N ALA A 90 0.52 -14.65 20.01
CA ALA A 90 0.22 -16.04 19.66
C ALA A 90 -1.28 -16.36 19.50
N VAL A 91 -2.16 -15.45 19.95
CA VAL A 91 -3.60 -15.51 19.72
C VAL A 91 -4.01 -14.99 18.34
N ALA A 92 -3.14 -14.21 17.66
CA ALA A 92 -3.40 -13.80 16.29
C ALA A 92 -3.19 -14.98 15.34
N PRO A 93 -4.06 -15.20 14.35
CA PRO A 93 -3.90 -16.28 13.39
C PRO A 93 -2.65 -16.13 12.53
N ALA A 94 -2.17 -14.91 12.30
CA ALA A 94 -0.91 -14.69 11.58
C ALA A 94 -0.21 -13.42 12.04
N VAL A 95 1.13 -13.46 11.99
CA VAL A 95 2.01 -12.30 12.12
C VAL A 95 2.88 -12.23 10.87
N VAL A 96 2.82 -11.11 10.17
CA VAL A 96 3.54 -10.85 8.92
C VAL A 96 4.46 -9.65 9.12
N ALA A 97 5.73 -9.80 8.74
CA ALA A 97 6.71 -8.73 8.85
C ALA A 97 6.54 -7.73 7.69
N LYS A 98 6.46 -6.42 8.00
CA LYS A 98 6.51 -5.36 6.99
C LYS A 98 7.90 -5.33 6.33
N PRO A 99 7.99 -5.06 5.02
CA PRO A 99 6.91 -4.66 4.11
C PRO A 99 6.37 -5.83 3.25
N ASP A 100 6.40 -7.07 3.72
CA ASP A 100 6.06 -8.26 2.91
C ASP A 100 4.56 -8.32 2.59
N LEU A 101 4.13 -7.57 1.58
CA LEU A 101 2.75 -7.52 1.10
C LEU A 101 2.34 -8.83 0.40
N GLU A 102 3.29 -9.55 -0.23
CA GLU A 102 3.02 -10.86 -0.84
C GLU A 102 2.61 -11.88 0.22
N ALA A 103 3.35 -11.91 1.33
CA ALA A 103 3.01 -12.77 2.46
C ALA A 103 1.65 -12.39 3.07
N LEU A 104 1.35 -11.10 3.21
CA LEU A 104 0.06 -10.62 3.71
C LEU A 104 -1.09 -11.09 2.81
N GLU A 105 -0.94 -11.00 1.48
CA GLU A 105 -1.95 -11.50 0.54
C GLU A 105 -2.18 -13.00 0.70
N GLN A 106 -1.10 -13.79 0.77
CA GLN A 106 -1.23 -15.23 0.95
C GLN A 106 -1.99 -15.58 2.24
N VAL A 107 -1.74 -14.85 3.32
CA VAL A 107 -2.50 -15.00 4.57
C VAL A 107 -3.97 -14.69 4.35
N LEU A 108 -4.30 -13.57 3.69
CA LEU A 108 -5.68 -13.18 3.40
C LEU A 108 -6.41 -14.23 2.54
N LEU A 109 -5.77 -14.73 1.49
CA LEU A 109 -6.32 -15.75 0.61
C LEU A 109 -6.58 -17.09 1.33
N ARG A 110 -5.70 -17.47 2.26
CA ARG A 110 -5.87 -18.69 3.07
C ARG A 110 -7.01 -18.54 4.06
N LEU A 111 -7.09 -17.39 4.72
CA LEU A 111 -8.19 -17.09 5.64
C LEU A 111 -9.56 -17.05 4.93
N ASP A 112 -9.60 -16.57 3.70
CA ASP A 112 -10.84 -16.56 2.91
C ASP A 112 -11.34 -17.98 2.56
N ARG A 113 -10.42 -18.94 2.50
CA ARG A 113 -10.74 -20.38 2.31
C ARG A 113 -11.04 -21.11 3.61
N ASP A 114 -11.16 -20.40 4.71
CA ASP A 114 -11.35 -20.95 6.06
C ASP A 114 -10.22 -21.90 6.52
N GLU A 115 -9.03 -21.74 5.94
CA GLU A 115 -7.85 -22.47 6.35
C GLU A 115 -7.29 -21.92 7.67
N THR A 116 -6.93 -22.82 8.59
CA THR A 116 -6.29 -22.41 9.85
C THR A 116 -4.88 -21.92 9.53
N VAL A 117 -4.63 -20.62 9.75
CA VAL A 117 -3.31 -20.03 9.60
C VAL A 117 -2.75 -19.76 10.99
N HIS A 118 -1.71 -20.52 11.38
CA HIS A 118 -0.84 -20.20 12.51
C HIS A 118 0.56 -20.08 11.94
N GLU A 119 0.88 -18.93 11.38
CA GLU A 119 2.14 -18.73 10.69
C GLU A 119 2.77 -17.39 11.08
N VAL A 120 4.08 -17.47 11.31
CA VAL A 120 4.95 -16.32 11.42
C VAL A 120 5.72 -16.25 10.12
N VAL A 121 5.44 -15.23 9.31
CA VAL A 121 6.19 -15.01 8.10
C VAL A 121 7.25 -13.95 8.38
N GLU A 122 8.50 -14.39 8.56
CA GLU A 122 9.65 -13.53 8.62
C GLU A 122 10.01 -13.04 7.20
N HIS A 123 10.32 -11.76 7.08
CA HIS A 123 10.81 -11.21 5.81
C HIS A 123 12.16 -11.82 5.43
N ASP A 124 12.20 -12.64 4.39
CA ASP A 124 13.46 -13.17 3.83
C ASP A 124 14.20 -12.06 3.06
N ARG A 125 15.11 -11.37 3.75
CA ARG A 125 16.01 -10.35 3.17
C ARG A 125 16.91 -10.87 2.03
N ARG A 126 16.88 -12.16 1.73
CA ARG A 126 17.67 -12.79 0.66
C ARG A 126 16.89 -12.93 -0.63
N ARG A 127 15.57 -12.72 -0.60
CA ARG A 127 14.74 -12.76 -1.80
C ARG A 127 14.99 -11.47 -2.59
N LYS A 128 15.86 -11.54 -3.60
CA LYS A 128 15.98 -10.45 -4.59
C LYS A 128 14.62 -10.31 -5.28
N PRO A 129 14.12 -9.07 -5.45
CA PRO A 129 12.93 -8.85 -6.25
C PRO A 129 13.13 -9.50 -7.61
N ALA A 130 12.14 -10.26 -8.05
CA ALA A 130 12.17 -10.87 -9.37
C ALA A 130 12.35 -9.75 -10.41
N ARG A 131 13.38 -9.88 -11.26
CA ARG A 131 13.64 -8.96 -12.35
C ARG A 131 12.37 -8.91 -13.19
N ALA A 132 11.78 -7.73 -13.37
CA ALA A 132 10.63 -7.54 -14.23
C ALA A 132 10.94 -8.19 -15.60
N ALA A 133 10.19 -9.22 -15.97
CA ALA A 133 10.25 -9.80 -17.28
C ALA A 133 9.66 -8.78 -18.29
N ASP A 134 10.19 -8.74 -19.50
CA ASP A 134 9.68 -7.93 -20.62
C ASP A 134 8.22 -8.31 -20.94
N GLY A 135 7.27 -7.74 -20.21
CA GLY A 135 5.83 -7.95 -20.35
C GLY A 135 5.06 -6.74 -19.85
N PRO A 136 3.74 -6.64 -20.16
CA PRO A 136 2.90 -5.60 -19.57
C PRO A 136 3.04 -5.65 -18.04
N ILE A 137 3.15 -4.49 -17.41
CA ILE A 137 3.36 -4.40 -15.97
C ILE A 137 2.21 -5.15 -15.29
N PRO A 138 2.50 -6.23 -14.54
CA PRO A 138 1.48 -6.89 -13.79
C PRO A 138 0.98 -5.88 -12.74
N THR A 139 -0.32 -5.67 -12.67
CA THR A 139 -0.98 -4.94 -11.58
C THR A 139 -1.00 -5.84 -10.35
N GLY A 140 0.17 -6.21 -9.85
CA GLY A 140 0.36 -7.19 -8.80
C GLY A 140 1.21 -6.68 -7.64
N LEU A 141 1.21 -7.43 -6.58
CA LEU A 141 1.91 -7.19 -5.31
C LEU A 141 3.41 -6.96 -5.44
N SER A 142 4.08 -7.63 -6.39
CA SER A 142 5.49 -7.43 -6.67
C SER A 142 5.81 -5.99 -7.06
N ASP A 143 4.84 -5.30 -7.68
CA ASP A 143 4.98 -3.90 -8.07
C ASP A 143 4.79 -2.97 -6.89
N ALA A 144 3.87 -3.30 -5.99
CA ALA A 144 3.64 -2.54 -4.76
C ALA A 144 4.86 -2.58 -3.85
N GLN A 145 5.46 -3.76 -3.64
CA GLN A 145 6.66 -3.91 -2.83
C GLN A 145 7.86 -3.19 -3.46
N ALA A 146 8.07 -3.36 -4.78
CA ALA A 146 9.14 -2.68 -5.50
C ALA A 146 8.97 -1.15 -5.46
N PHE A 147 7.74 -0.66 -5.54
CA PHE A 147 7.42 0.76 -5.40
C PHE A 147 7.73 1.27 -3.98
N PHE A 148 7.33 0.50 -2.96
CA PHE A 148 7.61 0.82 -1.56
C PHE A 148 9.11 0.87 -1.27
N GLU A 149 9.88 -0.12 -1.73
CA GLU A 149 11.34 -0.15 -1.57
C GLU A 149 11.99 1.04 -2.26
N ALA A 150 11.53 1.41 -3.46
CA ALA A 150 12.02 2.56 -4.19
C ALA A 150 11.74 3.88 -3.44
N ILE A 151 10.53 4.06 -2.91
CA ILE A 151 10.18 5.25 -2.10
C ILE A 151 11.01 5.32 -0.81
N ASN A 152 11.21 4.20 -0.12
CA ASN A 152 12.02 4.21 1.11
C ASN A 152 13.50 4.54 0.84
N GLY A 153 13.99 4.25 -0.37
CA GLY A 153 15.33 4.62 -0.82
C GLY A 153 15.43 5.98 -1.50
N ALA A 154 14.34 6.75 -1.56
CA ALA A 154 14.27 7.99 -2.31
C ALA A 154 15.25 9.04 -1.81
N GLN A 155 15.81 9.79 -2.74
CA GLN A 155 16.82 10.84 -2.52
C GLN A 155 16.33 12.18 -3.06
N ALA A 156 17.07 13.25 -2.75
CA ALA A 156 16.79 14.55 -3.35
C ALA A 156 16.81 14.46 -4.89
N ASP A 157 15.92 15.19 -5.53
CA ASP A 157 15.64 15.19 -6.98
C ASP A 157 14.90 13.96 -7.53
N ASP A 158 14.58 12.96 -6.71
CA ASP A 158 13.56 11.99 -7.10
C ASP A 158 12.19 12.66 -7.15
N ALA A 159 11.29 12.15 -8.00
CA ALA A 159 9.98 12.73 -8.16
C ALA A 159 8.87 11.72 -7.96
N LEU A 160 7.74 12.17 -7.44
CA LEU A 160 6.50 11.42 -7.32
C LEU A 160 5.41 12.13 -8.14
N VAL A 161 4.70 11.35 -8.96
CA VAL A 161 3.53 11.82 -9.71
C VAL A 161 2.32 10.98 -9.30
N GLY A 162 1.26 11.65 -8.94
CA GLY A 162 -0.03 11.05 -8.62
C GLY A 162 -1.04 11.36 -9.71
N LEU A 163 -1.72 10.35 -10.21
CA LEU A 163 -2.85 10.48 -11.12
C LEU A 163 -4.12 10.05 -10.38
N ASP A 164 -5.15 10.85 -10.43
CA ASP A 164 -6.52 10.47 -10.06
C ASP A 164 -7.29 10.18 -11.35
N VAL A 165 -7.72 8.93 -11.48
CA VAL A 165 -8.35 8.40 -12.70
C VAL A 165 -9.77 7.99 -12.36
N PRO A 166 -10.79 8.72 -12.79
CA PRO A 166 -12.18 8.45 -12.44
C PRO A 166 -12.68 7.08 -12.87
N ALA A 167 -12.18 6.58 -14.00
CA ALA A 167 -12.51 5.27 -14.53
C ALA A 167 -11.35 4.66 -15.33
N GLY A 168 -11.21 3.34 -15.31
CA GLY A 168 -10.21 2.63 -16.11
C GLY A 168 -8.78 2.78 -15.60
N ALA A 169 -8.58 2.93 -14.29
CA ALA A 169 -7.26 3.13 -13.68
C ALA A 169 -6.27 2.00 -14.02
N GLU A 170 -6.72 0.75 -14.16
CA GLU A 170 -5.90 -0.39 -14.60
C GLU A 170 -5.32 -0.17 -15.99
N ALA A 171 -6.17 0.20 -16.96
CA ALA A 171 -5.74 0.44 -18.32
C ALA A 171 -4.79 1.65 -18.42
N VAL A 172 -5.01 2.67 -17.59
CA VAL A 172 -4.11 3.83 -17.48
C VAL A 172 -2.77 3.42 -16.88
N ALA A 173 -2.76 2.64 -15.80
CA ALA A 173 -1.53 2.18 -15.15
C ALA A 173 -0.69 1.33 -16.12
N ASP A 174 -1.31 0.40 -16.83
CA ASP A 174 -0.65 -0.43 -17.86
C ASP A 174 -0.02 0.42 -18.95
N GLU A 175 -0.74 1.38 -19.48
CA GLU A 175 -0.26 2.20 -20.59
C GLU A 175 0.79 3.23 -20.12
N VAL A 176 0.67 3.77 -18.91
CA VAL A 176 1.70 4.59 -18.29
C VAL A 176 2.98 3.78 -18.12
N GLY A 177 2.88 2.57 -17.55
CA GLY A 177 4.03 1.71 -17.35
C GLY A 177 4.81 1.38 -18.60
N ARG A 178 4.13 1.14 -19.74
CA ARG A 178 4.81 0.90 -21.04
C ARG A 178 5.60 2.09 -21.56
N ARG A 179 5.38 3.29 -21.03
CA ARG A 179 6.00 4.54 -21.48
C ARG A 179 7.05 5.08 -20.52
N LEU A 180 7.25 4.41 -19.40
CA LEU A 180 8.26 4.75 -18.40
C LEU A 180 9.61 4.12 -18.72
N ARG A 181 10.65 4.55 -18.00
CA ARG A 181 11.99 3.96 -18.07
C ARG A 181 12.02 2.70 -17.19
N ASP A 182 13.01 1.84 -17.42
CA ASP A 182 13.21 0.64 -16.58
C ASP A 182 13.49 0.96 -15.10
N THR A 183 13.97 2.18 -14.81
CA THR A 183 14.23 2.67 -13.47
C THR A 183 12.99 3.22 -12.77
N ASP A 184 12.01 3.68 -13.54
CA ASP A 184 10.79 4.27 -13.01
C ASP A 184 9.90 3.17 -12.41
N ARG A 185 9.02 3.55 -11.52
CA ARG A 185 8.06 2.62 -10.92
C ARG A 185 6.66 3.17 -11.06
N VAL A 186 5.74 2.29 -11.37
CA VAL A 186 4.31 2.61 -11.39
C VAL A 186 3.58 1.70 -10.41
N LEU A 187 2.61 2.24 -9.73
CA LEU A 187 1.75 1.53 -8.81
C LEU A 187 0.30 1.91 -9.08
N LEU A 188 -0.54 0.91 -9.30
CA LEU A 188 -1.99 1.08 -9.30
C LEU A 188 -2.50 0.96 -7.86
N MET A 189 -3.16 2.01 -7.38
CA MET A 189 -3.86 2.01 -6.11
C MET A 189 -5.36 2.06 -6.39
N LEU A 190 -6.00 0.92 -6.24
CA LEU A 190 -7.44 0.79 -6.50
C LEU A 190 -8.28 1.64 -5.54
N PRO A 191 -9.40 2.19 -6.01
CA PRO A 191 -9.97 1.97 -7.36
C PRO A 191 -9.57 2.99 -8.41
N ARG A 192 -8.86 4.08 -8.07
CA ARG A 192 -8.78 5.27 -8.93
C ARG A 192 -7.39 5.89 -9.07
N ALA A 193 -6.42 5.49 -8.26
CA ALA A 193 -5.16 6.21 -8.21
C ALA A 193 -4.03 5.43 -8.90
N VAL A 194 -3.25 6.13 -9.73
CA VAL A 194 -1.98 5.63 -10.25
C VAL A 194 -0.86 6.49 -9.69
N ARG A 195 0.18 5.87 -9.16
CA ARG A 195 1.36 6.53 -8.60
C ARG A 195 2.57 6.18 -9.43
N VAL A 196 3.39 7.17 -9.72
CA VAL A 196 4.65 7.01 -10.48
C VAL A 196 5.79 7.56 -9.64
N PHE A 197 6.84 6.79 -9.49
CA PHE A 197 8.10 7.21 -8.87
C PHE A 197 9.18 7.29 -9.93
N LEU A 198 9.89 8.42 -9.98
CA LEU A 198 10.87 8.77 -10.98
C LEU A 198 12.23 9.04 -10.32
N PRO A 199 13.12 8.04 -10.21
CA PRO A 199 14.46 8.25 -9.67
C PRO A 199 15.24 9.29 -10.48
N GLY A 200 15.77 10.33 -9.80
CA GLY A 200 16.50 11.42 -10.43
C GLY A 200 15.68 12.21 -11.45
N GLY A 201 14.34 12.17 -11.33
CA GLY A 201 13.45 12.78 -12.32
C GLY A 201 13.45 14.30 -12.31
N GLY A 202 13.51 14.90 -11.14
CA GLY A 202 13.39 16.34 -10.99
C GLY A 202 12.20 16.95 -11.76
N ASP A 203 12.21 18.26 -11.94
CA ASP A 203 11.15 18.95 -12.70
C ASP A 203 11.12 18.55 -14.18
N GLU A 204 12.28 18.29 -14.79
CA GLU A 204 12.36 17.90 -16.19
C GLU A 204 11.79 16.49 -16.42
N GLY A 205 12.06 15.56 -15.52
CA GLY A 205 11.52 14.20 -15.57
C GLY A 205 10.01 14.19 -15.41
N VAL A 206 9.48 14.98 -14.47
CA VAL A 206 8.04 15.16 -14.29
C VAL A 206 7.40 15.71 -15.56
N ALA A 207 7.92 16.81 -16.12
CA ALA A 207 7.40 17.39 -17.35
C ALA A 207 7.40 16.40 -18.51
N SER A 208 8.49 15.65 -18.69
CA SER A 208 8.62 14.62 -19.74
C SER A 208 7.60 13.49 -19.56
N VAL A 209 7.38 13.02 -18.33
CA VAL A 209 6.40 11.95 -18.07
C VAL A 209 4.98 12.46 -18.28
N LEU A 210 4.65 13.67 -17.82
CA LEU A 210 3.33 14.24 -18.03
C LEU A 210 3.00 14.40 -19.53
N GLU A 211 3.96 14.83 -20.35
CA GLU A 211 3.78 14.92 -21.81
C GLU A 211 3.46 13.55 -22.42
N ARG A 212 4.18 12.49 -21.99
CA ARG A 212 3.91 11.12 -22.44
C ARG A 212 2.53 10.63 -21.99
N ILE A 213 2.13 10.92 -20.74
CA ILE A 213 0.83 10.53 -20.21
C ILE A 213 -0.30 11.21 -20.98
N ARG A 214 -0.18 12.53 -21.28
CA ARG A 214 -1.15 13.25 -22.09
C ARG A 214 -1.36 12.66 -23.49
N SER A 215 -0.37 11.97 -24.02
CA SER A 215 -0.48 11.31 -25.33
C SER A 215 -1.23 9.97 -25.30
N ILE A 216 -1.63 9.49 -24.11
CA ILE A 216 -2.30 8.21 -23.92
C ILE A 216 -3.79 8.35 -24.20
N GLN A 217 -4.33 7.56 -25.12
CA GLN A 217 -5.74 7.66 -25.56
C GLN A 217 -6.76 7.29 -24.45
N VAL A 218 -6.37 6.47 -23.48
CA VAL A 218 -7.26 6.07 -22.36
C VAL A 218 -7.28 7.10 -21.24
N VAL A 219 -6.38 8.09 -21.27
CA VAL A 219 -6.39 9.21 -20.32
C VAL A 219 -7.37 10.25 -20.83
N THR A 220 -8.40 10.51 -20.04
CA THR A 220 -9.45 11.48 -20.36
C THR A 220 -9.16 12.82 -19.69
N SER A 221 -9.84 13.88 -20.15
CA SER A 221 -9.75 15.22 -19.55
C SER A 221 -10.20 15.30 -18.08
N ASP A 222 -10.87 14.24 -17.59
CA ASP A 222 -11.33 14.16 -16.20
C ASP A 222 -10.25 13.60 -15.26
N CYS A 223 -9.12 13.12 -15.83
CA CYS A 223 -7.97 12.72 -15.04
C CYS A 223 -7.30 13.94 -14.43
N GLN A 224 -6.95 13.85 -13.15
CA GLN A 224 -6.22 14.89 -12.44
C GLN A 224 -4.82 14.40 -12.11
N VAL A 225 -3.86 15.31 -12.11
CA VAL A 225 -2.46 15.01 -11.81
C VAL A 225 -1.91 15.97 -10.75
N ALA A 226 -1.09 15.43 -9.87
CA ALA A 226 -0.24 16.18 -8.97
C ALA A 226 1.17 15.65 -9.02
N SER A 227 2.17 16.45 -8.68
CA SER A 227 3.55 15.99 -8.58
C SER A 227 4.29 16.70 -7.46
N VAL A 228 5.29 16.03 -6.89
CA VAL A 228 6.23 16.59 -5.93
C VAL A 228 7.63 16.08 -6.20
N ILE A 229 8.63 16.92 -5.92
CA ILE A 229 10.05 16.54 -5.92
C ILE A 229 10.48 16.26 -4.49
N VAL A 230 11.20 15.18 -4.25
CA VAL A 230 11.77 14.84 -2.95
C VAL A 230 12.83 15.88 -2.57
N ARG A 231 12.69 16.47 -1.39
CA ARG A 231 13.60 17.53 -0.91
C ARG A 231 14.85 16.90 -0.25
N ALA A 232 15.91 17.66 -0.19
CA ALA A 232 17.12 17.22 0.52
C ALA A 232 16.82 16.92 2.00
N GLY A 233 17.12 15.69 2.43
CA GLY A 233 16.84 15.21 3.78
C GLY A 233 15.38 14.79 4.07
N GLU A 234 14.50 14.86 3.08
CA GLU A 234 13.13 14.35 3.18
C GLU A 234 13.10 12.84 2.92
N HIS A 235 12.34 12.09 3.72
CA HIS A 235 12.06 10.69 3.41
C HIS A 235 11.00 10.58 2.31
N GLY A 236 11.13 9.56 1.47
CA GLY A 236 10.18 9.37 0.37
C GLY A 236 8.72 9.19 0.84
N ALA A 237 8.51 8.59 2.01
CA ALA A 237 7.19 8.50 2.61
C ALA A 237 6.61 9.88 2.94
N ASP A 238 7.41 10.81 3.45
CA ASP A 238 6.98 12.20 3.73
C ASP A 238 6.65 12.94 2.42
N ALA A 239 7.46 12.73 1.37
CA ALA A 239 7.19 13.27 0.04
C ALA A 239 5.88 12.71 -0.55
N PHE A 240 5.60 11.43 -0.33
CA PHE A 240 4.35 10.80 -0.75
C PHE A 240 3.13 11.40 -0.01
N GLU A 241 3.25 11.64 1.29
CA GLU A 241 2.21 12.34 2.06
C GLU A 241 2.03 13.79 1.58
N ARG A 242 3.12 14.45 1.25
CA ARG A 242 3.07 15.80 0.70
C ARG A 242 2.38 15.82 -0.66
N LEU A 243 2.60 14.82 -1.53
CA LEU A 243 1.89 14.67 -2.79
C LEU A 243 0.37 14.63 -2.58
N LYS A 244 -0.08 13.92 -1.56
CA LYS A 244 -1.52 13.79 -1.24
C LYS A 244 -2.13 15.09 -0.69
N ARG A 245 -1.38 15.80 0.16
CA ARG A 245 -1.86 16.95 0.92
C ARG A 245 -1.68 18.28 0.20
N GLU A 246 -0.58 18.46 -0.51
CA GLU A 246 -0.13 19.71 -1.10
C GLU A 246 -0.10 19.66 -2.62
N GLY A 247 -0.22 18.46 -3.20
CA GLY A 247 -0.28 18.32 -4.65
C GLY A 247 -1.50 19.03 -5.19
N GLU A 248 -1.30 20.23 -5.80
CA GLU A 248 -2.37 20.89 -6.54
C GLU A 248 -2.79 19.96 -7.69
N LEU A 249 -4.04 19.51 -7.65
CA LEU A 249 -4.61 18.71 -8.71
C LEU A 249 -4.89 19.59 -9.91
N HIS A 250 -4.21 19.31 -11.00
CA HIS A 250 -4.44 19.98 -12.27
C HIS A 250 -5.08 19.02 -13.26
N PRO A 251 -5.97 19.50 -14.15
CA PRO A 251 -6.42 18.69 -15.28
C PRO A 251 -5.20 18.25 -16.10
N LEU A 252 -5.20 17.00 -16.51
CA LEU A 252 -4.10 16.42 -17.29
C LEU A 252 -4.07 16.93 -18.73
#